data_927e7efe9e3a097933ce68cf295f69c7
#
_entry.id   927e7efe9e3a097933ce68cf295f69c7
#
_cell.length_a   1.000
_cell.length_b   1.000
_cell.length_c   1.000
_cell.angle_alpha   90.00
_cell.angle_beta   90.00
_cell.angle_gamma   90.00
#
_symmetry.space_group_name_H-M   'P 1'
#
loop_
_entity.id
_entity.type
_entity.pdbx_description
1 polymer ?
#
loop_
_entity_poly.entity_id
_entity_poly.type
_entity_poly.pdbx_seq_one_letter_code
_entity_poly.pdbx_strand_id
1 'polypeptide(L)'
;MSGAATHQRKSLSFTERLTQYLSMRRRKWTGGTWLIKQSQIFILPNRYGLYAGFLVLASFAMGYKVQNNFILLGVIFLFLVFMLSLIASVRNIQGLQVDIHLEPYYFADGVQHIRLALRKDQPAFNLKLGGPMGDIPLDLSNGATSLLVPVGILARGVYDVPPLKVETLFPFGIARAWSWLRPPGTIVVAPIPNQQAVQAYPRGNPAASTQLAEQKRQQNNFADELGDLRDYGPSDPPGRIDWKRYAATRETMVRDHGLDTQGEMILRQPKGDLESSLSYLSGGLLVAERIGAPARMTLLGAEYQIYDKPAREKAFYALARTQ
;
A
#
# COMPACT_ATOMS: atom_id res chain seq x y z
N MET A 1 17.64 24.66 -4.98
CA MET A 1 18.69 23.65 -5.21
C MET A 1 17.99 22.32 -5.41
N SER A 2 17.88 21.92 -6.66
CA SER A 2 17.14 20.73 -7.10
C SER A 2 18.02 19.50 -6.90
N GLY A 3 17.76 18.74 -5.83
CA GLY A 3 18.36 17.43 -5.58
C GLY A 3 17.50 16.35 -6.24
N ALA A 4 17.69 16.14 -7.54
CA ALA A 4 17.16 14.97 -8.22
C ALA A 4 17.82 13.73 -7.61
N ALA A 5 17.11 13.00 -6.73
CA ALA A 5 17.52 11.70 -6.25
C ALA A 5 17.57 10.74 -7.44
N THR A 6 18.77 10.55 -7.97
CA THR A 6 19.06 9.63 -9.06
C THR A 6 18.77 8.22 -8.59
N HIS A 7 17.62 7.71 -8.97
CA HIS A 7 17.26 6.30 -8.80
C HIS A 7 18.30 5.43 -9.51
N GLN A 8 19.20 4.80 -8.77
CA GLN A 8 20.01 3.70 -9.29
C GLN A 8 19.07 2.51 -9.58
N ARG A 9 18.40 2.55 -10.74
CA ARG A 9 17.72 1.39 -11.29
C ARG A 9 18.80 0.32 -11.53
N LYS A 10 18.80 -0.72 -10.70
CA LYS A 10 19.60 -1.91 -10.95
C LYS A 10 19.36 -2.35 -12.40
N SER A 11 20.36 -2.25 -13.26
CA SER A 11 20.22 -2.62 -14.67
C SER A 11 19.91 -4.10 -14.76
N LEU A 12 18.71 -4.42 -15.22
CA LEU A 12 18.30 -5.82 -15.45
C LEU A 12 19.17 -6.41 -16.55
N SER A 13 19.67 -7.64 -16.34
CA SER A 13 20.38 -8.37 -17.36
C SER A 13 19.47 -8.65 -18.57
N PHE A 14 20.06 -8.92 -19.72
CA PHE A 14 19.30 -9.24 -20.94
C PHE A 14 18.31 -10.40 -20.72
N THR A 15 18.75 -11.45 -20.03
CA THR A 15 17.91 -12.59 -19.67
C THR A 15 16.74 -12.21 -18.76
N GLU A 16 16.95 -11.32 -17.82
CA GLU A 16 15.90 -10.82 -16.93
C GLU A 16 14.87 -9.95 -17.68
N ARG A 17 15.31 -9.11 -18.61
CA ARG A 17 14.39 -8.34 -19.47
C ARG A 17 13.56 -9.24 -20.35
N LEU A 18 14.17 -10.26 -20.96
CA LEU A 18 13.47 -11.23 -21.80
C LEU A 18 12.43 -12.03 -20.99
N THR A 19 12.82 -12.55 -19.83
CA THR A 19 11.90 -13.31 -18.96
C THR A 19 10.81 -12.43 -18.35
N GLN A 20 11.10 -11.18 -18.03
CA GLN A 20 10.12 -10.20 -17.64
C GLN A 20 9.10 -9.98 -18.76
N TYR A 21 9.55 -9.81 -19.99
CA TYR A 21 8.68 -9.66 -21.17
C TYR A 21 7.83 -10.90 -21.42
N LEU A 22 8.41 -12.09 -21.34
CA LEU A 22 7.69 -13.36 -21.51
C LEU A 22 6.66 -13.60 -20.38
N SER A 23 6.97 -13.18 -19.16
CA SER A 23 6.01 -13.24 -18.05
C SER A 23 4.82 -12.30 -18.27
N MET A 24 5.02 -11.22 -19.04
CA MET A 24 3.94 -10.28 -19.38
C MET A 24 2.80 -10.94 -20.17
N ARG A 25 3.10 -11.93 -20.95
CA ARG A 25 2.12 -12.63 -21.82
C ARG A 25 1.33 -13.73 -21.10
N ARG A 26 1.82 -14.25 -19.96
CA ARG A 26 1.34 -15.55 -19.46
C ARG A 26 0.15 -15.52 -18.52
N ARG A 27 -0.03 -14.54 -17.66
CA ARG A 27 -1.20 -14.43 -16.79
C ARG A 27 -1.26 -13.08 -16.11
N LYS A 28 -2.42 -12.46 -16.11
CA LYS A 28 -2.67 -11.25 -15.32
C LYS A 28 -3.11 -11.69 -13.92
N TRP A 29 -2.59 -11.04 -12.90
CA TRP A 29 -3.10 -11.14 -11.55
C TRP A 29 -4.34 -10.26 -11.46
N THR A 30 -5.50 -10.84 -11.24
CA THR A 30 -6.79 -10.16 -11.26
C THR A 30 -7.30 -9.78 -9.86
N GLY A 31 -6.47 -9.94 -8.84
CA GLY A 31 -6.80 -9.71 -7.42
C GLY A 31 -6.80 -11.00 -6.61
N GLY A 32 -6.86 -10.85 -5.27
CA GLY A 32 -6.74 -11.97 -4.33
C GLY A 32 -5.33 -12.57 -4.27
N THR A 33 -5.24 -13.76 -3.71
CA THR A 33 -3.98 -14.49 -3.53
C THR A 33 -3.41 -14.97 -4.86
N TRP A 34 -2.15 -14.63 -5.13
CA TRP A 34 -1.41 -15.12 -6.28
C TRP A 34 -0.64 -16.39 -5.93
N LEU A 35 -0.95 -17.49 -6.61
CA LEU A 35 -0.22 -18.76 -6.47
C LEU A 35 0.81 -18.91 -7.60
N ILE A 36 2.09 -19.04 -7.25
CA ILE A 36 3.17 -19.27 -8.21
C ILE A 36 3.13 -20.73 -8.66
N LYS A 37 2.80 -20.94 -9.95
CA LYS A 37 2.80 -22.25 -10.59
C LYS A 37 4.17 -22.56 -11.21
N GLN A 38 4.49 -23.84 -11.37
CA GLN A 38 5.74 -24.28 -11.98
C GLN A 38 6.01 -23.64 -13.36
N SER A 39 4.98 -23.45 -14.18
CA SER A 39 5.09 -22.84 -15.53
C SER A 39 5.51 -21.36 -15.51
N GLN A 40 5.51 -20.71 -14.34
CA GLN A 40 5.88 -19.31 -14.17
C GLN A 40 7.30 -19.14 -13.61
N ILE A 41 7.96 -20.26 -13.32
CA ILE A 41 9.30 -20.28 -12.74
C ILE A 41 10.30 -20.44 -13.88
N PHE A 42 11.23 -19.53 -13.96
CA PHE A 42 12.39 -19.62 -14.84
C PHE A 42 13.56 -20.18 -14.05
N ILE A 43 14.35 -21.01 -14.66
CA ILE A 43 15.54 -21.58 -14.08
C ILE A 43 16.70 -21.51 -15.08
N LEU A 44 17.84 -21.06 -14.58
CA LEU A 44 19.10 -21.08 -15.33
C LEU A 44 20.24 -21.46 -14.39
N PRO A 45 21.18 -22.29 -14.85
CA PRO A 45 22.43 -22.49 -14.12
C PRO A 45 23.18 -21.17 -14.03
N ASN A 46 23.74 -20.89 -12.85
CA ASN A 46 24.62 -19.74 -12.70
C ASN A 46 26.07 -20.15 -13.06
N ARG A 47 27.04 -19.25 -12.88
CA ARG A 47 28.44 -19.53 -13.18
C ARG A 47 28.97 -20.80 -12.48
N TYR A 48 28.55 -21.06 -11.24
CA TYR A 48 28.93 -22.28 -10.49
C TYR A 48 28.23 -23.52 -11.06
N GLY A 49 27.02 -23.40 -11.52
CA GLY A 49 26.32 -24.46 -12.23
C GLY A 49 26.93 -24.81 -13.57
N LEU A 50 27.43 -23.81 -14.29
CA LEU A 50 28.18 -24.06 -15.53
C LEU A 50 29.51 -24.78 -15.24
N TYR A 51 30.24 -24.38 -14.20
CA TYR A 51 31.46 -25.09 -13.79
C TYR A 51 31.17 -26.51 -13.33
N ALA A 52 30.11 -26.73 -12.55
CA ALA A 52 29.67 -28.05 -12.13
C ALA A 52 29.32 -28.95 -13.33
N GLY A 53 28.55 -28.39 -14.29
CA GLY A 53 28.21 -29.09 -15.52
C GLY A 53 29.43 -29.44 -16.37
N PHE A 54 30.38 -28.50 -16.48
CA PHE A 54 31.66 -28.76 -17.16
C PHE A 54 32.47 -29.87 -16.46
N LEU A 55 32.52 -29.82 -15.12
CA LEU A 55 33.23 -30.85 -14.33
C LEU A 55 32.62 -32.23 -14.54
N VAL A 56 31.28 -32.33 -14.53
CA VAL A 56 30.57 -33.60 -14.83
C VAL A 56 30.91 -34.10 -16.22
N LEU A 57 30.92 -33.23 -17.22
CA LEU A 57 31.22 -33.59 -18.61
C LEU A 57 32.67 -34.02 -18.77
N ALA A 58 33.63 -33.28 -18.17
CA ALA A 58 35.06 -33.62 -18.21
C ALA A 58 35.36 -34.95 -17.50
N SER A 59 34.71 -35.15 -16.34
CA SER A 59 34.84 -36.41 -15.59
C SER A 59 34.24 -37.59 -16.37
N PHE A 60 33.13 -37.37 -17.09
CA PHE A 60 32.58 -38.39 -17.98
C PHE A 60 33.54 -38.77 -19.10
N ALA A 61 34.09 -37.79 -19.81
CA ALA A 61 35.05 -38.02 -20.87
C ALA A 61 36.30 -38.78 -20.38
N MET A 62 36.78 -38.43 -19.20
CA MET A 62 37.92 -39.10 -18.57
C MET A 62 37.59 -40.55 -18.19
N GLY A 63 36.45 -40.76 -17.53
CA GLY A 63 36.00 -42.12 -17.12
C GLY A 63 35.77 -43.03 -18.32
N TYR A 64 35.22 -42.47 -19.40
CA TYR A 64 35.04 -43.23 -20.67
C TYR A 64 36.36 -43.61 -21.30
N LYS A 65 37.34 -42.66 -21.35
CA LYS A 65 38.65 -42.91 -21.95
C LYS A 65 39.46 -43.95 -21.15
N VAL A 66 39.39 -43.90 -19.82
CA VAL A 66 40.13 -44.82 -18.95
C VAL A 66 39.38 -46.15 -18.78
N GLN A 67 38.16 -46.27 -19.26
CA GLN A 67 37.28 -47.43 -19.11
C GLN A 67 37.10 -47.86 -17.63
N ASN A 68 37.08 -46.89 -16.73
CA ASN A 68 36.97 -47.14 -15.31
C ASN A 68 35.53 -46.96 -14.82
N ASN A 69 34.89 -48.06 -14.45
CA ASN A 69 33.50 -48.09 -14.00
C ASN A 69 33.27 -47.31 -12.72
N PHE A 70 34.26 -47.21 -11.82
CA PHE A 70 34.11 -46.41 -10.60
C PHE A 70 34.07 -44.91 -10.88
N ILE A 71 34.86 -44.43 -11.86
CA ILE A 71 34.81 -43.04 -12.28
C ILE A 71 33.42 -42.75 -12.93
N LEU A 72 32.93 -43.64 -13.81
CA LEU A 72 31.64 -43.49 -14.41
C LEU A 72 30.51 -43.50 -13.38
N LEU A 73 30.57 -44.36 -12.37
CA LEU A 73 29.60 -44.36 -11.26
C LEU A 73 29.60 -43.02 -10.49
N GLY A 74 30.76 -42.47 -10.22
CA GLY A 74 30.93 -41.17 -9.57
C GLY A 74 30.32 -40.03 -10.43
N VAL A 75 30.52 -40.09 -11.75
CA VAL A 75 29.92 -39.10 -12.68
C VAL A 75 28.41 -39.19 -12.69
N ILE A 76 27.84 -40.39 -12.71
CA ILE A 76 26.38 -40.58 -12.64
C ILE A 76 25.85 -39.99 -11.34
N PHE A 77 26.51 -40.23 -10.22
CA PHE A 77 26.14 -39.67 -8.93
C PHE A 77 26.15 -38.12 -8.95
N LEU A 78 27.24 -37.51 -9.45
CA LEU A 78 27.32 -36.05 -9.59
C LEU A 78 26.24 -35.47 -10.51
N PHE A 79 25.95 -36.15 -11.60
CA PHE A 79 24.88 -35.76 -12.52
C PHE A 79 23.48 -35.81 -11.85
N LEU A 80 23.20 -36.85 -11.05
CA LEU A 80 21.99 -36.97 -10.29
C LEU A 80 21.85 -35.85 -9.26
N VAL A 81 22.92 -35.53 -8.53
CA VAL A 81 22.96 -34.42 -7.58
C VAL A 81 22.66 -33.09 -8.29
N PHE A 82 23.29 -32.88 -9.46
CA PHE A 82 23.04 -31.70 -10.29
C PHE A 82 21.56 -31.62 -10.70
N MET A 83 20.98 -32.67 -11.21
CA MET A 83 19.56 -32.71 -11.62
C MET A 83 18.62 -32.49 -10.42
N LEU A 84 18.86 -33.13 -9.30
CA LEU A 84 18.11 -32.95 -8.07
C LEU A 84 18.17 -31.50 -7.58
N SER A 85 19.32 -30.84 -7.72
CA SER A 85 19.49 -29.42 -7.37
C SER A 85 18.59 -28.51 -8.22
N LEU A 86 18.48 -28.78 -9.54
CA LEU A 86 17.59 -28.02 -10.40
C LEU A 86 16.12 -28.18 -9.99
N ILE A 87 15.70 -29.43 -9.73
CA ILE A 87 14.34 -29.75 -9.31
C ILE A 87 14.04 -29.08 -7.96
N ALA A 88 14.97 -29.17 -7.00
CA ALA A 88 14.82 -28.57 -5.69
C ALA A 88 14.69 -27.04 -5.76
N SER A 89 15.44 -26.38 -6.65
CA SER A 89 15.34 -24.94 -6.88
C SER A 89 13.94 -24.52 -7.34
N VAL A 90 13.34 -25.26 -8.27
CA VAL A 90 11.97 -25.00 -8.76
C VAL A 90 10.96 -25.24 -7.64
N ARG A 91 11.07 -26.38 -6.94
CA ARG A 91 10.16 -26.73 -5.84
C ARG A 91 10.22 -25.74 -4.68
N ASN A 92 11.36 -25.10 -4.50
CA ASN A 92 11.56 -24.11 -3.45
C ASN A 92 10.70 -22.84 -3.66
N ILE A 93 10.39 -22.46 -4.91
CA ILE A 93 9.50 -21.30 -5.24
C ILE A 93 8.08 -21.77 -5.53
N GLN A 94 7.90 -22.96 -6.10
CA GLN A 94 6.59 -23.47 -6.47
C GLN A 94 5.64 -23.56 -5.29
N GLY A 95 4.38 -23.14 -5.50
CA GLY A 95 3.36 -23.16 -4.45
C GLY A 95 3.40 -21.96 -3.51
N LEU A 96 4.29 -20.99 -3.75
CA LEU A 96 4.29 -19.75 -2.98
C LEU A 96 3.03 -18.94 -3.30
N GLN A 97 2.28 -18.63 -2.26
CA GLN A 97 1.12 -17.76 -2.26
C GLN A 97 1.55 -16.35 -1.86
N VAL A 98 1.10 -15.37 -2.61
CA VAL A 98 1.44 -13.96 -2.39
C VAL A 98 0.17 -13.15 -2.37
N ASP A 99 -0.06 -12.44 -1.27
CA ASP A 99 -1.12 -11.46 -1.11
C ASP A 99 -0.50 -10.07 -1.00
N ILE A 100 -1.12 -9.11 -1.67
CA ILE A 100 -0.70 -7.72 -1.61
C ILE A 100 -1.76 -6.88 -0.88
N HIS A 101 -1.27 -6.05 0.02
CA HIS A 101 -2.08 -5.06 0.70
C HIS A 101 -1.53 -3.68 0.37
N LEU A 102 -2.30 -2.92 -0.38
CA LEU A 102 -2.03 -1.53 -0.70
C LEU A 102 -2.78 -0.65 0.26
N GLU A 103 -2.13 0.38 0.76
CA GLU A 103 -2.84 1.44 1.46
C GLU A 103 -3.67 2.24 0.45
N PRO A 104 -4.82 2.78 0.85
CA PRO A 104 -5.69 3.54 -0.05
C PRO A 104 -4.99 4.75 -0.69
N TYR A 105 -4.09 5.37 0.04
CA TYR A 105 -3.23 6.47 -0.41
C TYR A 105 -1.94 6.52 0.42
N TYR A 106 -0.93 7.15 -0.15
CA TYR A 106 0.36 7.46 0.47
C TYR A 106 0.59 8.97 0.36
N PHE A 107 1.52 9.51 1.14
CA PHE A 107 1.93 10.91 1.01
C PHE A 107 3.31 11.00 0.35
N ALA A 108 3.57 12.12 -0.33
CA ALA A 108 4.83 12.36 -1.03
C ALA A 108 5.98 12.79 -0.09
N ASP A 109 5.98 12.34 1.17
CA ASP A 109 6.90 12.77 2.24
C ASP A 109 8.02 11.77 2.55
N GLY A 110 8.06 10.65 1.84
CA GLY A 110 9.06 9.63 2.13
C GLY A 110 9.01 8.44 1.20
N VAL A 111 9.62 7.34 1.63
CA VAL A 111 9.62 6.08 0.91
C VAL A 111 8.28 5.40 1.06
N GLN A 112 7.60 5.17 -0.06
CA GLN A 112 6.35 4.42 -0.06
C GLN A 112 6.64 2.93 0.08
N HIS A 113 5.85 2.26 0.92
CA HIS A 113 5.98 0.83 1.19
C HIS A 113 4.68 0.11 0.85
N ILE A 114 4.80 -1.04 0.20
CA ILE A 114 3.68 -1.95 0.01
C ILE A 114 3.83 -3.14 0.95
N ARG A 115 2.73 -3.60 1.51
CA ARG A 115 2.74 -4.77 2.39
C ARG A 115 2.46 -6.02 1.57
N LEU A 116 3.36 -6.99 1.66
CA LEU A 116 3.21 -8.31 1.07
C LEU A 116 3.08 -9.35 2.19
N ALA A 117 2.07 -10.20 2.09
CA ALA A 117 1.97 -11.42 2.86
C ALA A 117 2.31 -12.61 1.97
N LEU A 118 3.25 -13.42 2.40
CA LEU A 118 3.75 -14.58 1.69
C LEU A 118 3.44 -15.81 2.51
N ARG A 119 2.88 -16.82 1.89
CA ARG A 119 2.55 -18.10 2.53
C ARG A 119 2.95 -19.27 1.65
N LYS A 120 3.46 -20.31 2.27
CA LYS A 120 3.77 -21.57 1.60
C LYS A 120 3.57 -22.74 2.57
N ASP A 121 2.98 -23.84 2.11
CA ASP A 121 2.71 -25.02 2.94
C ASP A 121 4.00 -25.77 3.35
N GLN A 122 5.02 -25.70 2.51
CA GLN A 122 6.33 -26.29 2.78
C GLN A 122 7.36 -25.18 3.04
N PRO A 123 8.31 -25.37 3.95
CA PRO A 123 9.38 -24.41 4.19
C PRO A 123 10.15 -24.11 2.91
N ALA A 124 10.53 -22.86 2.73
CA ALA A 124 11.33 -22.39 1.61
C ALA A 124 12.54 -21.63 2.12
N PHE A 125 13.68 -21.92 1.52
CA PHE A 125 14.97 -21.47 1.99
C PHE A 125 15.67 -20.54 0.99
N ASN A 126 16.47 -19.62 1.51
CA ASN A 126 17.31 -18.72 0.70
C ASN A 126 16.52 -18.03 -0.42
N LEU A 127 15.31 -17.56 -0.10
CA LEU A 127 14.50 -16.73 -0.99
C LEU A 127 14.94 -15.28 -0.91
N LYS A 128 14.81 -14.57 -2.01
CA LYS A 128 14.97 -13.11 -2.09
C LYS A 128 13.82 -12.51 -2.85
N LEU A 129 13.34 -11.39 -2.36
CA LEU A 129 12.37 -10.56 -3.08
C LEU A 129 13.08 -9.35 -3.67
N GLY A 130 13.19 -9.31 -4.98
CA GLY A 130 13.72 -8.17 -5.71
C GLY A 130 12.62 -7.14 -5.91
N GLY A 131 12.82 -5.96 -5.36
CA GLY A 131 11.98 -4.78 -5.52
C GLY A 131 12.70 -3.64 -6.23
N PRO A 132 12.02 -2.51 -6.44
CA PRO A 132 12.62 -1.35 -7.10
C PRO A 132 13.84 -0.79 -6.37
N MET A 133 13.87 -0.87 -5.05
CA MET A 133 14.95 -0.34 -4.20
C MET A 133 15.98 -1.39 -3.77
N GLY A 134 15.86 -2.63 -4.23
CA GLY A 134 16.84 -3.68 -3.94
C GLY A 134 16.22 -5.04 -3.62
N ASP A 135 17.10 -5.95 -3.20
CA ASP A 135 16.72 -7.33 -2.88
C ASP A 135 16.55 -7.46 -1.36
N ILE A 136 15.41 -8.01 -0.93
CA ILE A 136 15.08 -8.25 0.47
C ILE A 136 15.15 -9.76 0.70
N PRO A 137 15.96 -10.24 1.66
CA PRO A 137 15.98 -11.66 2.02
C PRO A 137 14.63 -12.06 2.63
N LEU A 138 14.15 -13.25 2.27
CA LEU A 138 12.92 -13.82 2.76
C LEU A 138 13.20 -15.08 3.57
N ASP A 139 12.63 -15.14 4.75
CA ASP A 139 12.58 -16.36 5.55
C ASP A 139 11.14 -16.90 5.58
N LEU A 140 10.96 -18.08 5.02
CA LEU A 140 9.72 -18.83 5.01
C LEU A 140 9.87 -20.19 5.71
N SER A 141 10.79 -20.30 6.64
CA SER A 141 10.98 -21.52 7.44
C SER A 141 9.72 -21.90 8.21
N ASN A 142 8.95 -20.92 8.68
CA ASN A 142 7.69 -21.10 9.38
C ASN A 142 6.44 -21.09 8.46
N GLY A 143 6.64 -21.18 7.16
CA GLY A 143 5.54 -21.27 6.17
C GLY A 143 4.83 -19.97 5.85
N ALA A 144 4.94 -18.92 6.65
CA ALA A 144 4.32 -17.62 6.39
C ALA A 144 5.18 -16.46 6.89
N THR A 145 5.18 -15.37 6.15
CA THR A 145 5.83 -14.11 6.56
C THR A 145 5.12 -12.92 5.95
N SER A 146 5.25 -11.77 6.59
CA SER A 146 4.78 -10.50 6.04
C SER A 146 5.92 -9.49 6.06
N LEU A 147 6.04 -8.71 4.99
CA LEU A 147 7.09 -7.72 4.88
C LEU A 147 6.59 -6.43 4.21
N LEU A 148 7.29 -5.35 4.51
CA LEU A 148 7.12 -4.07 3.86
C LEU A 148 8.18 -3.95 2.76
N VAL A 149 7.72 -3.80 1.53
CA VAL A 149 8.60 -3.65 0.36
C VAL A 149 8.66 -2.19 -0.01
N PRO A 150 9.82 -1.55 0.07
CA PRO A 150 9.99 -0.18 -0.36
C PRO A 150 9.86 -0.09 -1.89
N VAL A 151 9.00 0.79 -2.34
CA VAL A 151 8.77 1.03 -3.77
C VAL A 151 9.67 2.15 -4.29
N GLY A 152 9.87 3.16 -3.47
CA GLY A 152 10.66 4.33 -3.79
C GLY A 152 10.09 5.60 -3.19
N ILE A 153 10.78 6.71 -3.42
CA ILE A 153 10.26 8.04 -3.15
C ILE A 153 9.53 8.49 -4.42
N LEU A 154 8.20 8.51 -4.35
CA LEU A 154 7.37 8.91 -5.47
C LEU A 154 6.86 10.33 -5.23
N ALA A 155 6.90 11.16 -6.27
CA ALA A 155 6.22 12.45 -6.26
C ALA A 155 4.70 12.23 -6.26
N ARG A 156 3.93 13.28 -5.98
CA ARG A 156 2.48 13.24 -6.10
C ARG A 156 2.04 12.70 -7.46
N GLY A 157 1.11 11.76 -7.45
CA GLY A 157 0.62 11.13 -8.68
C GLY A 157 -0.01 9.77 -8.45
N VAL A 158 -0.38 9.13 -9.54
CA VAL A 158 -0.93 7.77 -9.56
C VAL A 158 0.01 6.88 -10.36
N TYR A 159 0.51 5.83 -9.76
CA TYR A 159 1.52 4.94 -10.33
C TYR A 159 1.05 3.50 -10.30
N ASP A 160 1.41 2.73 -11.32
CA ASP A 160 1.22 1.28 -11.28
C ASP A 160 2.18 0.64 -10.28
N VAL A 161 1.73 -0.41 -9.61
CA VAL A 161 2.60 -1.20 -8.73
C VAL A 161 3.72 -1.82 -9.56
N PRO A 162 4.99 -1.60 -9.20
CA PRO A 162 6.11 -2.12 -9.96
C PRO A 162 6.16 -3.66 -9.89
N PRO A 163 6.68 -4.31 -10.94
CA PRO A 163 6.88 -5.75 -10.91
C PRO A 163 7.92 -6.13 -9.86
N LEU A 164 7.62 -7.19 -9.12
CA LEU A 164 8.51 -7.76 -8.11
C LEU A 164 9.05 -9.09 -8.61
N LYS A 165 10.24 -9.48 -8.14
CA LYS A 165 10.89 -10.73 -8.53
C LYS A 165 11.17 -11.58 -7.30
N VAL A 166 10.63 -12.79 -7.24
CA VAL A 166 11.04 -13.78 -6.24
C VAL A 166 12.14 -14.66 -6.84
N GLU A 167 13.21 -14.86 -6.13
CA GLU A 167 14.41 -15.55 -6.60
C GLU A 167 14.96 -16.47 -5.50
N THR A 168 15.55 -17.59 -5.91
CA THR A 168 16.31 -18.49 -5.02
C THR A 168 17.56 -19.04 -5.68
N LEU A 169 18.55 -19.34 -4.86
CA LEU A 169 19.77 -20.06 -5.21
C LEU A 169 19.87 -21.41 -4.47
N PHE A 170 18.80 -21.83 -3.79
CA PHE A 170 18.75 -23.10 -3.06
C PHE A 170 18.77 -24.29 -4.05
N PRO A 171 19.40 -25.44 -3.69
CA PRO A 171 20.11 -25.73 -2.44
C PRO A 171 21.60 -25.35 -2.47
N PHE A 172 22.30 -25.53 -3.56
CA PHE A 172 23.76 -25.44 -3.64
C PHE A 172 24.29 -24.21 -4.36
N GLY A 173 23.41 -23.29 -4.74
CA GLY A 173 23.79 -22.12 -5.54
C GLY A 173 24.22 -22.46 -6.97
N ILE A 174 23.97 -23.68 -7.44
CA ILE A 174 24.29 -24.13 -8.79
C ILE A 174 23.32 -23.54 -9.82
N ALA A 175 22.04 -23.47 -9.45
CA ALA A 175 20.98 -22.91 -10.27
C ALA A 175 20.37 -21.69 -9.60
N ARG A 176 19.93 -20.76 -10.45
CA ARG A 176 19.12 -19.63 -10.08
C ARG A 176 17.71 -19.87 -10.63
N ALA A 177 16.74 -19.95 -9.73
CA ALA A 177 15.34 -20.01 -10.10
C ALA A 177 14.66 -18.71 -9.71
N TRP A 178 13.74 -18.18 -10.55
CA TRP A 178 13.02 -16.96 -10.25
C TRP A 178 11.65 -16.93 -10.90
N SER A 179 10.78 -16.11 -10.34
CA SER A 179 9.45 -15.80 -10.89
C SER A 179 9.17 -14.31 -10.77
N TRP A 180 8.44 -13.77 -11.75
CA TRP A 180 8.00 -12.38 -11.76
C TRP A 180 6.58 -12.28 -11.23
N LEU A 181 6.38 -11.39 -10.26
CA LEU A 181 5.09 -11.01 -9.70
C LEU A 181 4.68 -9.66 -10.30
N ARG A 182 3.42 -9.56 -10.70
CA ARG A 182 2.81 -8.32 -11.16
C ARG A 182 1.56 -8.05 -10.34
N PRO A 183 1.73 -7.42 -9.19
CA PRO A 183 0.63 -7.08 -8.33
C PRO A 183 -0.37 -6.18 -9.08
N PRO A 184 -1.68 -6.44 -8.94
CA PRO A 184 -2.70 -5.53 -9.44
C PRO A 184 -2.79 -4.30 -8.53
N GLY A 185 -3.32 -3.21 -9.09
CA GLY A 185 -3.61 -2.00 -8.35
C GLY A 185 -2.67 -0.86 -8.67
N THR A 186 -2.97 0.27 -8.09
CA THR A 186 -2.25 1.54 -8.27
C THR A 186 -1.83 2.10 -6.92
N ILE A 187 -0.68 2.74 -6.90
CA ILE A 187 -0.16 3.48 -5.76
C ILE A 187 -0.58 4.92 -5.96
N VAL A 188 -1.47 5.40 -5.10
CA VAL A 188 -1.95 6.77 -5.10
C VAL A 188 -1.10 7.58 -4.14
N VAL A 189 -0.35 8.56 -4.64
CA VAL A 189 0.51 9.41 -3.83
C VAL A 189 -0.11 10.80 -3.76
N ALA A 190 -0.68 11.11 -2.60
CA ALA A 190 -1.29 12.40 -2.28
C ALA A 190 -0.22 13.46 -1.95
N PRO A 191 -0.56 14.75 -2.07
CA PRO A 191 0.33 15.83 -1.67
C PRO A 191 0.62 15.76 -0.16
N ILE A 192 1.82 16.23 0.23
CA ILE A 192 2.23 16.31 1.63
C ILE A 192 1.23 17.19 2.38
N PRO A 193 0.62 16.71 3.47
CA PRO A 193 -0.35 17.49 4.22
C PRO A 193 0.31 18.71 4.88
N ASN A 194 -0.30 19.89 4.77
CA ASN A 194 0.18 21.08 5.42
C ASN A 194 0.01 20.94 6.93
N GLN A 195 1.12 21.01 7.67
CA GLN A 195 1.12 20.89 9.13
C GLN A 195 0.34 22.02 9.83
N GLN A 196 0.28 23.20 9.25
CA GLN A 196 -0.51 24.31 9.79
C GLN A 196 -2.01 24.00 9.75
N ALA A 197 -2.51 23.41 8.67
CA ALA A 197 -3.88 22.96 8.58
C ALA A 197 -4.19 21.85 9.61
N VAL A 198 -3.20 20.96 9.86
CA VAL A 198 -3.32 19.88 10.84
C VAL A 198 -3.26 20.41 12.29
N GLN A 199 -2.49 21.45 12.56
CA GLN A 199 -2.33 22.05 13.90
C GLN A 199 -3.47 23.02 14.23
N ALA A 200 -4.08 23.66 13.25
CA ALA A 200 -5.22 24.55 13.46
C ALA A 200 -6.43 23.86 14.12
N TYR A 201 -6.48 22.52 14.06
CA TYR A 201 -7.48 21.71 14.76
C TYR A 201 -6.81 20.85 15.82
N PRO A 202 -6.80 21.29 17.09
CA PRO A 202 -6.13 20.57 18.18
C PRO A 202 -6.70 19.16 18.35
N ARG A 203 -5.79 18.23 18.61
CA ARG A 203 -6.13 16.84 18.95
C ARG A 203 -7.12 16.80 20.09
N GLY A 204 -8.35 16.38 19.80
CA GLY A 204 -9.23 15.70 20.75
C GLY A 204 -9.34 16.28 22.17
N ASN A 205 -9.28 17.58 22.35
CA ASN A 205 -9.68 18.17 23.60
C ASN A 205 -11.12 18.69 23.43
N PRO A 206 -12.13 17.99 23.96
CA PRO A 206 -13.52 18.45 23.88
C PRO A 206 -13.69 19.86 24.47
N ALA A 207 -12.78 20.29 25.36
CA ALA A 207 -12.72 21.63 25.90
C ALA A 207 -12.32 22.72 24.87
N ALA A 208 -11.48 22.40 23.88
CA ALA A 208 -11.05 23.37 22.88
C ALA A 208 -12.12 23.60 21.80
N SER A 209 -12.88 22.58 21.46
CA SER A 209 -14.07 22.73 20.58
C SER A 209 -15.17 23.52 21.27
N THR A 210 -15.30 23.37 22.58
CA THR A 210 -16.22 24.16 23.39
C THR A 210 -15.78 25.64 23.48
N GLN A 211 -14.48 25.92 23.61
CA GLN A 211 -13.97 27.30 23.67
C GLN A 211 -14.08 28.04 22.35
N LEU A 212 -13.84 27.37 21.19
CA LEU A 212 -14.06 27.94 19.87
C LEU A 212 -15.55 28.12 19.55
N ALA A 213 -16.39 27.21 20.03
CA ALA A 213 -17.86 27.33 19.95
C ALA A 213 -18.34 28.46 20.88
N GLU A 214 -17.76 28.62 22.05
CA GLU A 214 -18.06 29.71 22.99
C GLU A 214 -17.58 31.07 22.49
N GLN A 215 -16.40 31.16 21.85
CA GLN A 215 -15.94 32.40 21.22
C GLN A 215 -16.81 32.80 20.03
N LYS A 216 -17.24 31.86 19.20
CA LYS A 216 -18.24 32.09 18.15
C LYS A 216 -19.62 32.41 18.71
N ARG A 217 -20.02 31.79 19.83
CA ARG A 217 -21.27 32.14 20.54
C ARG A 217 -21.23 33.52 21.10
N GLN A 218 -20.11 33.99 21.64
CA GLN A 218 -19.97 35.36 22.14
C GLN A 218 -19.99 36.42 21.04
N GLN A 219 -19.54 36.10 19.82
CA GLN A 219 -19.69 37.00 18.67
C GLN A 219 -21.08 36.96 18.01
N ASN A 220 -21.84 35.88 18.19
CA ASN A 220 -23.20 35.72 17.62
C ASN A 220 -24.34 35.93 18.64
N ASN A 221 -24.02 36.30 19.89
CA ASN A 221 -24.99 36.37 20.98
C ASN A 221 -26.15 37.40 20.81
N PHE A 222 -26.25 38.08 19.66
CA PHE A 222 -27.42 38.89 19.33
C PHE A 222 -28.39 38.21 18.32
N ALA A 223 -27.99 37.07 17.71
CA ALA A 223 -28.84 36.38 16.72
C ALA A 223 -29.40 35.03 17.22
N ASP A 224 -28.95 34.51 18.33
CA ASP A 224 -29.17 33.12 18.78
C ASP A 224 -30.14 32.99 19.97
N GLU A 225 -30.79 34.08 20.39
CA GLU A 225 -31.90 34.03 21.38
C GLU A 225 -33.20 33.50 20.82
N LEU A 226 -33.29 33.30 19.51
CA LEU A 226 -34.45 32.72 18.79
C LEU A 226 -34.09 31.32 18.25
N GLY A 227 -33.56 30.42 19.07
CA GLY A 227 -33.52 28.99 18.75
C GLY A 227 -34.95 28.53 18.42
N ASP A 228 -35.14 27.91 17.22
CA ASP A 228 -36.43 27.44 16.75
C ASP A 228 -37.11 26.57 17.81
N LEU A 229 -38.07 27.13 18.50
CA LEU A 229 -38.94 26.44 19.45
C LEU A 229 -40.09 25.86 18.65
N ARG A 230 -40.23 24.55 18.66
CA ARG A 230 -41.39 23.87 18.09
C ARG A 230 -42.29 23.27 19.16
N ASP A 231 -43.53 23.06 18.83
CA ASP A 231 -44.47 22.42 19.74
C ASP A 231 -44.06 20.97 20.05
N TYR A 232 -44.29 20.58 21.30
CA TYR A 232 -43.98 19.22 21.78
C TYR A 232 -44.84 18.19 21.05
N GLY A 233 -44.19 17.22 20.42
CA GLY A 233 -44.83 16.09 19.76
C GLY A 233 -44.80 14.82 20.64
N PRO A 234 -45.73 13.86 20.43
CA PRO A 234 -45.79 12.62 21.20
C PRO A 234 -44.54 11.72 21.12
N SER A 235 -43.67 11.97 20.14
CA SER A 235 -42.43 11.25 19.93
C SER A 235 -41.22 11.89 20.59
N ASP A 236 -41.36 13.05 21.22
CA ASP A 236 -40.26 13.77 21.82
C ASP A 236 -40.02 13.31 23.26
N PRO A 237 -38.77 13.08 23.65
CA PRO A 237 -38.46 12.70 25.02
C PRO A 237 -38.71 13.85 25.98
N PRO A 238 -39.36 13.60 27.16
CA PRO A 238 -39.70 14.64 28.14
C PRO A 238 -38.55 15.51 28.64
N GLY A 239 -37.32 14.99 28.54
CA GLY A 239 -36.11 15.73 28.96
C GLY A 239 -35.75 16.91 28.05
N ARG A 240 -36.38 17.04 26.85
CA ARG A 240 -36.17 18.15 25.92
C ARG A 240 -37.12 19.31 26.06
N ILE A 241 -38.12 19.20 26.98
CA ILE A 241 -39.07 20.25 27.24
C ILE A 241 -38.37 21.44 27.90
N ASP A 242 -38.59 22.66 27.38
CA ASP A 242 -38.12 23.90 28.01
C ASP A 242 -39.03 24.24 29.22
N TRP A 243 -38.69 23.63 30.36
CA TRP A 243 -39.45 23.80 31.60
C TRP A 243 -39.48 25.25 32.10
N LYS A 244 -38.48 26.08 31.74
CA LYS A 244 -38.44 27.48 32.10
C LYS A 244 -39.52 28.27 31.38
N ARG A 245 -39.73 27.95 30.13
CA ARG A 245 -40.79 28.60 29.33
C ARG A 245 -42.17 28.05 29.64
N TYR A 246 -42.27 26.74 29.86
CA TYR A 246 -43.52 26.13 30.34
C TYR A 246 -44.02 26.78 31.65
N ALA A 247 -43.13 27.11 32.57
CA ALA A 247 -43.50 27.80 33.79
C ALA A 247 -44.05 29.23 33.56
N ALA A 248 -43.61 29.89 32.46
CA ALA A 248 -44.03 31.27 32.15
C ALA A 248 -45.30 31.31 31.26
N THR A 249 -45.39 30.43 30.24
CA THR A 249 -46.45 30.50 29.22
C THR A 249 -47.46 29.35 29.25
N ARG A 250 -47.16 28.28 30.01
CA ARG A 250 -47.86 26.97 30.03
C ARG A 250 -47.97 26.27 28.68
N GLU A 251 -47.17 26.66 27.70
CA GLU A 251 -47.03 25.99 26.42
C GLU A 251 -45.86 25.02 26.45
N THR A 252 -46.11 23.76 26.11
CA THR A 252 -45.06 22.73 26.04
C THR A 252 -44.28 22.87 24.74
N MET A 253 -43.14 23.52 24.81
CA MET A 253 -42.24 23.68 23.66
C MET A 253 -40.98 22.87 23.88
N VAL A 254 -40.52 22.27 22.82
CA VAL A 254 -39.22 21.56 22.77
C VAL A 254 -38.24 22.50 22.11
N ARG A 255 -37.11 22.69 22.80
CA ARG A 255 -35.96 23.32 22.18
C ARG A 255 -35.37 22.31 21.21
N ASP A 256 -35.56 22.53 19.93
CA ASP A 256 -34.89 21.79 18.89
C ASP A 256 -33.39 22.17 18.98
N HIS A 257 -32.66 21.42 19.79
CA HIS A 257 -31.22 21.34 19.62
C HIS A 257 -31.12 20.63 18.27
N GLY A 258 -31.08 21.41 17.18
CA GLY A 258 -30.80 20.86 15.87
C GLY A 258 -29.77 19.79 16.05
N LEU A 259 -30.04 18.60 15.56
CA LEU A 259 -29.09 17.48 15.55
C LEU A 259 -27.71 18.09 15.50
N ASP A 260 -26.84 17.74 16.46
CA ASP A 260 -25.42 18.05 16.35
C ASP A 260 -24.98 17.57 14.98
N THR A 261 -25.27 18.35 13.97
CA THR A 261 -24.59 18.32 12.70
C THR A 261 -23.18 18.70 13.10
N GLN A 262 -22.36 17.68 13.38
CA GLN A 262 -20.93 17.82 13.36
C GLN A 262 -20.65 18.68 12.14
N GLY A 263 -20.35 19.97 12.37
CA GLY A 263 -20.47 20.96 11.35
C GLY A 263 -19.63 20.53 10.15
N GLU A 264 -20.27 20.41 8.99
CA GLU A 264 -19.61 19.98 7.75
C GLU A 264 -18.37 20.84 7.52
N MET A 265 -17.21 20.20 7.41
CA MET A 265 -15.95 20.89 7.20
C MET A 265 -15.82 21.32 5.74
N ILE A 266 -15.86 22.62 5.46
CA ILE A 266 -15.76 23.14 4.10
C ILE A 266 -14.29 23.41 3.77
N LEU A 267 -13.73 22.60 2.89
CA LEU A 267 -12.37 22.70 2.38
C LEU A 267 -12.38 23.36 1.00
N ARG A 268 -12.03 24.63 0.93
CA ARG A 268 -11.92 25.36 -0.34
C ARG A 268 -10.45 25.47 -0.75
N GLN A 269 -10.18 25.33 -2.04
CA GLN A 269 -8.87 25.53 -2.61
C GLN A 269 -8.47 27.02 -2.38
N PRO A 270 -7.38 27.28 -1.62
CA PRO A 270 -6.89 28.65 -1.46
C PRO A 270 -6.33 29.19 -2.79
N LYS A 271 -6.38 30.51 -2.94
CA LYS A 271 -5.73 31.18 -4.06
C LYS A 271 -4.20 31.19 -3.84
N GLY A 272 -3.46 30.65 -4.78
CA GLY A 272 -1.99 30.60 -4.68
C GLY A 272 -1.39 29.53 -5.56
N ASP A 273 -0.18 29.10 -5.21
CA ASP A 273 0.48 28.00 -5.87
C ASP A 273 -0.31 26.69 -5.72
N LEU A 274 -0.38 25.93 -6.81
CA LEU A 274 -1.19 24.70 -6.89
C LEU A 274 -0.76 23.70 -5.82
N GLU A 275 0.56 23.45 -5.66
CA GLU A 275 1.06 22.46 -4.69
C GLU A 275 0.75 22.87 -3.24
N SER A 276 0.89 24.15 -2.92
CA SER A 276 0.54 24.66 -1.58
C SER A 276 -0.97 24.50 -1.30
N SER A 277 -1.79 24.74 -2.32
CA SER A 277 -3.24 24.59 -2.24
C SER A 277 -3.64 23.13 -2.03
N LEU A 278 -3.03 22.21 -2.77
CA LEU A 278 -3.27 20.77 -2.66
C LEU A 278 -2.78 20.22 -1.30
N SER A 279 -1.63 20.71 -0.80
CA SER A 279 -1.12 20.39 0.52
C SER A 279 -2.07 20.85 1.64
N TYR A 280 -2.68 22.02 1.48
CA TYR A 280 -3.68 22.52 2.43
C TYR A 280 -4.93 21.63 2.44
N LEU A 281 -5.47 21.27 1.27
CA LEU A 281 -6.63 20.39 1.15
C LEU A 281 -6.34 19.00 1.72
N SER A 282 -5.15 18.45 1.46
CA SER A 282 -4.70 17.18 2.02
C SER A 282 -4.66 17.22 3.54
N GLY A 283 -4.12 18.29 4.14
CA GLY A 283 -4.12 18.51 5.58
C GLY A 283 -5.53 18.59 6.16
N GLY A 284 -6.42 19.34 5.51
CA GLY A 284 -7.83 19.46 5.90
C GLY A 284 -8.58 18.13 5.88
N LEU A 285 -8.36 17.29 4.86
CA LEU A 285 -8.95 15.95 4.79
C LEU A 285 -8.49 15.03 5.93
N LEU A 286 -7.20 15.10 6.32
CA LEU A 286 -6.69 14.35 7.47
C LEU A 286 -7.31 14.82 8.78
N VAL A 287 -7.54 16.13 8.92
CA VAL A 287 -8.23 16.67 10.10
C VAL A 287 -9.66 16.17 10.14
N ALA A 288 -10.41 16.26 9.03
CA ALA A 288 -11.78 15.76 8.95
C ALA A 288 -11.85 14.26 9.29
N GLU A 289 -10.88 13.47 8.84
CA GLU A 289 -10.78 12.05 9.20
C GLU A 289 -10.57 11.84 10.70
N ARG A 290 -9.67 12.61 11.30
CA ARG A 290 -9.32 12.48 12.71
C ARG A 290 -10.50 12.80 13.63
N ILE A 291 -11.28 13.83 13.28
CA ILE A 291 -12.43 14.27 14.09
C ILE A 291 -13.71 13.52 13.71
N GLY A 292 -13.69 12.68 12.66
CA GLY A 292 -14.87 11.96 12.17
C GLY A 292 -15.94 12.87 11.56
N ALA A 293 -15.58 14.11 11.16
CA ALA A 293 -16.52 15.06 10.60
C ALA A 293 -16.73 14.84 9.10
N PRO A 294 -17.96 15.02 8.59
CA PRO A 294 -18.20 15.10 7.17
C PRO A 294 -17.46 16.32 6.60
N ALA A 295 -16.94 16.18 5.38
CA ALA A 295 -16.24 17.26 4.72
C ALA A 295 -16.74 17.47 3.29
N ARG A 296 -16.70 18.73 2.85
CA ARG A 296 -16.94 19.12 1.47
C ARG A 296 -15.68 19.80 0.94
N MET A 297 -15.10 19.21 -0.10
CA MET A 297 -13.89 19.73 -0.72
C MET A 297 -14.20 20.29 -2.10
N THR A 298 -13.76 21.51 -2.38
CA THR A 298 -13.82 22.12 -3.73
C THR A 298 -12.42 22.13 -4.33
N LEU A 299 -12.26 21.44 -5.46
CA LEU A 299 -11.00 21.31 -6.19
C LEU A 299 -11.22 21.65 -7.67
N LEU A 300 -10.55 22.69 -8.19
CA LEU A 300 -10.69 23.15 -9.58
C LEU A 300 -12.14 23.31 -10.06
N GLY A 301 -13.04 23.77 -9.17
CA GLY A 301 -14.47 23.94 -9.45
C GLY A 301 -15.32 22.67 -9.29
N ALA A 302 -14.71 21.50 -9.09
CA ALA A 302 -15.44 20.28 -8.77
C ALA A 302 -15.65 20.15 -7.25
N GLU A 303 -16.86 19.74 -6.85
CA GLU A 303 -17.20 19.52 -5.45
C GLU A 303 -17.16 18.02 -5.13
N TYR A 304 -16.50 17.68 -4.02
CA TYR A 304 -16.40 16.33 -3.46
C TYR A 304 -17.03 16.32 -2.07
N GLN A 305 -18.08 15.54 -1.93
CA GLN A 305 -18.74 15.31 -0.65
C GLN A 305 -18.12 14.09 0.01
N ILE A 306 -17.68 14.22 1.26
CA ILE A 306 -16.83 13.24 1.95
C ILE A 306 -17.51 12.88 3.28
N TYR A 307 -18.40 11.90 3.22
CA TYR A 307 -19.15 11.40 4.38
C TYR A 307 -18.61 10.06 4.89
N ASP A 308 -17.89 9.33 4.03
CA ASP A 308 -17.41 7.98 4.31
C ASP A 308 -15.96 7.78 3.85
N LYS A 309 -15.40 6.63 4.22
CA LYS A 309 -14.04 6.25 3.84
C LYS A 309 -13.85 6.17 2.32
N PRO A 310 -14.74 5.52 1.52
CA PRO A 310 -14.59 5.47 0.07
C PRO A 310 -14.62 6.85 -0.61
N ALA A 311 -15.45 7.78 -0.13
CA ALA A 311 -15.48 9.14 -0.66
C ALA A 311 -14.18 9.89 -0.37
N ARG A 312 -13.57 9.65 0.79
CA ARG A 312 -12.27 10.20 1.17
C ARG A 312 -11.14 9.67 0.29
N GLU A 313 -11.11 8.37 0.02
CA GLU A 313 -10.15 7.76 -0.90
C GLU A 313 -10.27 8.37 -2.30
N LYS A 314 -11.48 8.60 -2.80
CA LYS A 314 -11.72 9.32 -4.07
C LYS A 314 -11.21 10.75 -4.03
N ALA A 315 -11.36 11.45 -2.91
CA ALA A 315 -10.85 12.81 -2.76
C ALA A 315 -9.31 12.84 -2.81
N PHE A 316 -8.63 11.94 -2.10
CA PHE A 316 -7.17 11.82 -2.19
C PHE A 316 -6.70 11.39 -3.59
N TYR A 317 -7.44 10.52 -4.26
CA TYR A 317 -7.15 10.16 -5.65
C TYR A 317 -7.26 11.38 -6.59
N ALA A 318 -8.28 12.22 -6.40
CA ALA A 318 -8.43 13.46 -7.15
C ALA A 318 -7.24 14.42 -6.91
N LEU A 319 -6.84 14.61 -5.64
CA LEU A 319 -5.68 15.43 -5.29
C LEU A 319 -4.38 14.90 -5.91
N ALA A 320 -4.19 13.57 -5.95
CA ALA A 320 -3.02 12.96 -6.56
C ALA A 320 -2.97 13.16 -8.08
N ARG A 321 -4.13 13.16 -8.76
CA ARG A 321 -4.22 13.26 -10.22
C ARG A 321 -4.22 14.68 -10.76
N THR A 322 -4.49 15.68 -9.95
CA THR A 322 -4.51 17.09 -10.38
C THR A 322 -3.12 17.52 -10.85
N GLN A 323 -3.03 18.00 -12.08
CA GLN A 323 -1.79 18.52 -12.72
C GLN A 323 -1.88 20.02 -12.90
#